data_8f4e83408ea03abfd808487850a317d1
#
_entry.id   8f4e83408ea03abfd808487850a317d1
#
_cell.length_a   1.000
_cell.length_b   1.000
_cell.length_c   1.000
_cell.angle_alpha   90.00
_cell.angle_beta   90.00
_cell.angle_gamma   90.00
#
_symmetry.space_group_name_H-M   'P 1'
#
loop_
_entity.id
_entity.type
_entity.pdbx_description
1 polymer ?
#
loop_
_entity_poly.entity_id
_entity_poly.type
_entity_poly.pdbx_seq_one_letter_code
_entity_poly.pdbx_strand_id
1 'polypeptide(L)'
;MKVFRKTREKLLYYRKIKNYLAYSVGEIILVVIGILIAVYINNWDLNQLKQDNGFKALEIVKRDLETEKYVLESFKKRYSYTRKYLIDILYNNKTDNLDSLKFHFGPYVHYKMNSEYISLKSSGKLSLISNSDLRSKLVNFYEVYYSIYKELEEEHKFFINKRVNDYFFNQFPSDTSNFVDPKFVISKLNDKTFKTILDNQITSLQYITENFFIEKIDELLIIITEELKK
;
A
#
# COMPACT_ATOMS: atom_id res chain seq x y z
N MET A 1 -10.12 73.30 58.18
CA MET A 1 -10.60 71.89 58.21
C MET A 1 -11.21 71.34 56.89
N LYS A 2 -11.41 72.11 55.85
CA LYS A 2 -11.99 71.58 54.53
C LYS A 2 -11.02 70.85 53.63
N VAL A 3 -9.71 71.06 53.76
CA VAL A 3 -8.70 70.44 52.85
C VAL A 3 -8.50 68.94 53.17
N PHE A 4 -8.44 68.56 54.44
CA PHE A 4 -8.27 67.16 54.85
C PHE A 4 -9.47 66.28 54.52
N ARG A 5 -10.67 66.85 54.46
CA ARG A 5 -11.87 66.10 54.05
C ARG A 5 -11.87 65.73 52.58
N LYS A 6 -11.47 66.65 51.71
CA LYS A 6 -11.32 66.36 50.20
C LYS A 6 -10.25 65.36 49.93
N THR A 7 -9.14 65.38 50.65
CA THR A 7 -8.04 64.41 50.43
C THR A 7 -8.46 63.03 50.93
N ARG A 8 -9.19 62.89 52.00
CA ARG A 8 -9.71 61.65 52.52
C ARG A 8 -10.79 61.05 51.62
N GLU A 9 -11.68 61.86 51.04
CA GLU A 9 -12.68 61.44 50.09
C GLU A 9 -12.03 60.95 48.79
N LYS A 10 -10.97 61.60 48.27
CA LYS A 10 -10.17 61.14 47.12
C LYS A 10 -9.47 59.82 47.42
N LEU A 11 -8.85 59.66 48.57
CA LEU A 11 -8.18 58.41 48.94
C LEU A 11 -9.15 57.24 49.08
N LEU A 12 -10.34 57.44 49.61
CA LEU A 12 -11.41 56.45 49.74
C LEU A 12 -11.97 56.09 48.37
N TYR A 13 -12.07 57.05 47.45
CA TYR A 13 -12.47 56.81 46.02
C TYR A 13 -11.45 56.01 45.26
N TYR A 14 -10.15 56.35 45.36
CA TYR A 14 -9.06 55.60 44.75
C TYR A 14 -8.97 54.17 45.31
N ARG A 15 -9.20 53.98 46.61
CA ARG A 15 -9.18 52.61 47.19
C ARG A 15 -10.35 51.75 46.72
N LYS A 16 -11.54 52.35 46.55
CA LYS A 16 -12.71 51.68 46.00
C LYS A 16 -12.48 51.29 44.51
N ILE A 17 -11.91 52.19 43.70
CA ILE A 17 -11.59 51.92 42.30
C ILE A 17 -10.53 50.83 42.18
N LYS A 18 -9.48 50.88 43.01
CA LYS A 18 -8.42 49.85 43.00
C LYS A 18 -8.97 48.44 43.32
N ASN A 19 -9.84 48.35 44.32
CA ASN A 19 -10.47 47.09 44.67
C ASN A 19 -11.43 46.62 43.62
N TYR A 20 -12.17 47.49 42.94
CA TYR A 20 -13.04 47.15 41.81
C TYR A 20 -12.25 46.67 40.60
N LEU A 21 -11.16 47.35 40.27
CA LEU A 21 -10.27 46.93 39.20
C LEU A 21 -9.63 45.55 39.48
N ALA A 22 -9.18 45.32 40.72
CA ALA A 22 -8.63 44.02 41.11
C ALA A 22 -9.66 42.90 40.99
N TYR A 23 -10.92 43.15 41.37
CA TYR A 23 -12.02 42.21 41.21
C TYR A 23 -12.32 41.94 39.74
N SER A 24 -12.43 42.99 38.91
CA SER A 24 -12.68 42.87 37.46
C SER A 24 -11.57 42.11 36.73
N VAL A 25 -10.30 42.35 37.11
CA VAL A 25 -9.16 41.58 36.55
C VAL A 25 -9.25 40.10 36.95
N GLY A 26 -9.62 39.82 38.21
CA GLY A 26 -9.84 38.45 38.70
C GLY A 26 -10.94 37.73 37.93
N GLU A 27 -12.04 38.41 37.63
CA GLU A 27 -13.15 37.88 36.85
C GLU A 27 -12.75 37.57 35.40
N ILE A 28 -11.99 38.48 34.75
CA ILE A 28 -11.44 38.26 33.39
C ILE A 28 -10.51 37.04 33.38
N ILE A 29 -9.61 36.94 34.39
CA ILE A 29 -8.68 35.79 34.47
C ILE A 29 -9.46 34.49 34.63
N LEU A 30 -10.52 34.47 35.45
CA LEU A 30 -11.33 33.29 35.67
C LEU A 30 -12.07 32.85 34.39
N VAL A 31 -12.60 33.80 33.62
CA VAL A 31 -13.22 33.52 32.29
C VAL A 31 -12.19 33.00 31.32
N VAL A 32 -11.00 33.60 31.24
CA VAL A 32 -9.91 33.13 30.37
C VAL A 32 -9.48 31.71 30.71
N ILE A 33 -9.31 31.39 32.00
CA ILE A 33 -8.99 30.02 32.45
C ILE A 33 -10.09 29.06 32.03
N GLY A 34 -11.37 29.42 32.18
CA GLY A 34 -12.50 28.59 31.74
C GLY A 34 -12.46 28.28 30.22
N ILE A 35 -12.16 29.28 29.39
CA ILE A 35 -12.03 29.12 27.94
C ILE A 35 -10.83 28.22 27.62
N LEU A 36 -9.68 28.43 28.28
CA LEU A 36 -8.47 27.59 28.02
C LEU A 36 -8.70 26.14 28.38
N ILE A 37 -9.39 25.85 29.49
CA ILE A 37 -9.76 24.49 29.89
C ILE A 37 -10.70 23.88 28.83
N ALA A 38 -11.71 24.62 28.39
CA ALA A 38 -12.65 24.12 27.37
C ALA A 38 -11.93 23.79 26.02
N VAL A 39 -11.03 24.67 25.58
CA VAL A 39 -10.20 24.44 24.38
C VAL A 39 -9.28 23.23 24.55
N TYR A 40 -8.65 23.08 25.74
CA TYR A 40 -7.79 21.95 26.04
C TYR A 40 -8.56 20.62 25.98
N ILE A 41 -9.72 20.55 26.62
CA ILE A 41 -10.58 19.33 26.56
C ILE A 41 -11.00 19.01 25.15
N ASN A 42 -11.45 19.99 24.37
CA ASN A 42 -11.85 19.82 22.99
C ASN A 42 -10.69 19.31 22.12
N ASN A 43 -9.50 19.88 22.29
CA ASN A 43 -8.32 19.43 21.54
C ASN A 43 -7.88 18.02 21.94
N TRP A 44 -8.02 17.65 23.22
CA TRP A 44 -7.72 16.32 23.71
C TRP A 44 -8.68 15.29 23.08
N ASP A 45 -9.98 15.55 23.08
CA ASP A 45 -11.01 14.68 22.47
C ASP A 45 -10.79 14.51 20.96
N LEU A 46 -10.50 15.60 20.24
CA LEU A 46 -10.16 15.55 18.81
C LEU A 46 -8.90 14.72 18.52
N ASN A 47 -7.90 14.79 19.40
CA ASN A 47 -6.68 13.98 19.23
C ASN A 47 -6.94 12.49 19.47
N GLN A 48 -7.76 12.14 20.47
CA GLN A 48 -8.20 10.77 20.70
C GLN A 48 -8.94 10.21 19.47
N LEU A 49 -9.91 10.97 18.95
CA LEU A 49 -10.66 10.56 17.76
C LEU A 49 -9.75 10.36 16.53
N LYS A 50 -8.75 11.22 16.35
CA LYS A 50 -7.74 11.06 15.27
C LYS A 50 -6.92 9.79 15.46
N GLN A 51 -6.51 9.48 16.69
CA GLN A 51 -5.72 8.31 17.01
C GLN A 51 -6.52 7.02 16.76
N ASP A 52 -7.77 6.97 17.23
CA ASP A 52 -8.67 5.83 17.00
C ASP A 52 -8.92 5.59 15.49
N ASN A 53 -9.14 6.67 14.74
CA ASN A 53 -9.30 6.57 13.28
C ASN A 53 -8.01 6.11 12.60
N GLY A 54 -6.85 6.51 13.09
CA GLY A 54 -5.55 6.06 12.62
C GLY A 54 -5.34 4.57 12.85
N PHE A 55 -5.68 4.07 14.03
CA PHE A 55 -5.60 2.62 14.33
C PHE A 55 -6.54 1.80 13.47
N LYS A 56 -7.79 2.21 13.31
CA LYS A 56 -8.75 1.55 12.41
C LYS A 56 -8.24 1.49 10.97
N ALA A 57 -7.68 2.57 10.47
CA ALA A 57 -7.09 2.61 9.14
C ALA A 57 -5.89 1.65 9.02
N LEU A 58 -5.01 1.60 10.03
CA LEU A 58 -3.88 0.67 10.06
C LEU A 58 -4.31 -0.79 10.11
N GLU A 59 -5.40 -1.13 10.83
CA GLU A 59 -5.95 -2.50 10.82
C GLU A 59 -6.42 -2.92 9.42
N ILE A 60 -7.04 -2.00 8.67
CA ILE A 60 -7.49 -2.28 7.30
C ILE A 60 -6.28 -2.42 6.37
N VAL A 61 -5.31 -1.50 6.45
CA VAL A 61 -4.05 -1.58 5.67
C VAL A 61 -3.30 -2.88 5.97
N LYS A 62 -3.26 -3.31 7.24
CA LYS A 62 -2.65 -4.59 7.63
C LYS A 62 -3.31 -5.76 6.91
N ARG A 63 -4.64 -5.83 6.94
CA ARG A 63 -5.40 -6.89 6.27
C ARG A 63 -5.21 -6.87 4.75
N ASP A 64 -5.18 -5.68 4.14
CA ASP A 64 -4.89 -5.52 2.72
C ASP A 64 -3.50 -6.07 2.38
N LEU A 65 -2.47 -5.75 3.17
CA LEU A 65 -1.10 -6.25 2.99
C LEU A 65 -0.98 -7.77 3.24
N GLU A 66 -1.66 -8.32 4.23
CA GLU A 66 -1.69 -9.77 4.48
C GLU A 66 -2.32 -10.53 3.29
N THR A 67 -3.41 -10.00 2.75
CA THR A 67 -4.07 -10.56 1.56
C THR A 67 -3.16 -10.44 0.33
N GLU A 68 -2.53 -9.28 0.13
CA GLU A 68 -1.58 -9.05 -0.95
C GLU A 68 -0.43 -10.05 -0.90
N LYS A 69 0.18 -10.21 0.27
CA LYS A 69 1.25 -11.19 0.48
C LYS A 69 0.83 -12.59 0.07
N TYR A 70 -0.33 -13.05 0.54
CA TYR A 70 -0.85 -14.37 0.20
C TYR A 70 -1.01 -14.58 -1.31
N VAL A 71 -1.55 -13.57 -2.00
CA VAL A 71 -1.74 -13.60 -3.47
C VAL A 71 -0.39 -13.66 -4.18
N LEU A 72 0.56 -12.79 -3.81
CA LEU A 72 1.90 -12.75 -4.42
C LEU A 72 2.70 -14.03 -4.17
N GLU A 73 2.61 -14.64 -2.99
CA GLU A 73 3.22 -15.94 -2.70
C GLU A 73 2.62 -17.07 -3.55
N SER A 74 1.32 -17.01 -3.80
CA SER A 74 0.64 -17.97 -4.69
C SER A 74 1.11 -17.82 -6.13
N PHE A 75 1.25 -16.59 -6.63
CA PHE A 75 1.82 -16.32 -7.94
C PHE A 75 3.29 -16.74 -8.03
N LYS A 76 4.08 -16.47 -7.00
CA LYS A 76 5.50 -16.88 -6.95
C LYS A 76 5.65 -18.40 -7.11
N LYS A 77 4.83 -19.18 -6.42
CA LYS A 77 4.80 -20.64 -6.57
C LYS A 77 4.44 -21.07 -8.00
N ARG A 78 3.39 -20.48 -8.57
CA ARG A 78 2.94 -20.79 -9.93
C ARG A 78 3.98 -20.40 -10.98
N TYR A 79 4.57 -19.22 -10.89
CA TYR A 79 5.60 -18.76 -11.83
C TYR A 79 6.87 -19.60 -11.74
N SER A 80 7.29 -19.96 -10.53
CA SER A 80 8.42 -20.86 -10.32
C SER A 80 8.18 -22.25 -10.93
N TYR A 81 6.97 -22.79 -10.78
CA TYR A 81 6.58 -24.05 -11.42
C TYR A 81 6.61 -23.93 -12.94
N THR A 82 5.97 -22.92 -13.50
CA THR A 82 5.96 -22.64 -14.94
C THR A 82 7.38 -22.47 -15.49
N ARG A 83 8.21 -21.68 -14.81
CA ARG A 83 9.60 -21.46 -15.19
C ARG A 83 10.40 -22.76 -15.22
N LYS A 84 10.27 -23.58 -14.17
CA LYS A 84 10.92 -24.89 -14.12
C LYS A 84 10.48 -25.80 -15.27
N TYR A 85 9.19 -25.87 -15.54
CA TYR A 85 8.63 -26.65 -16.65
C TYR A 85 9.22 -26.21 -18.00
N LEU A 86 9.29 -24.92 -18.28
CA LEU A 86 9.84 -24.40 -19.52
C LEU A 86 11.37 -24.60 -19.63
N ILE A 87 12.11 -24.49 -18.55
CA ILE A 87 13.53 -24.84 -18.48
C ILE A 87 13.75 -26.33 -18.80
N ASP A 88 12.93 -27.21 -18.23
CA ASP A 88 13.01 -28.64 -18.46
C ASP A 88 12.79 -28.97 -19.94
N ILE A 89 11.86 -28.30 -20.62
CA ILE A 89 11.64 -28.47 -22.07
C ILE A 89 12.83 -27.89 -22.85
N LEU A 90 13.22 -26.66 -22.61
CA LEU A 90 14.15 -25.93 -23.48
C LEU A 90 15.59 -26.37 -23.34
N TYR A 91 16.04 -26.67 -22.13
CA TYR A 91 17.45 -26.94 -21.81
C TYR A 91 17.73 -28.37 -21.36
N ASN A 92 16.75 -29.08 -20.83
CA ASN A 92 16.91 -30.45 -20.33
C ASN A 92 16.29 -31.49 -21.27
N ASN A 93 15.72 -31.06 -22.41
CA ASN A 93 15.06 -31.93 -23.41
C ASN A 93 14.00 -32.86 -22.81
N LYS A 94 13.34 -32.44 -21.72
CA LYS A 94 12.23 -33.22 -21.16
C LYS A 94 10.96 -32.95 -21.93
N THR A 95 10.27 -34.01 -22.30
CA THR A 95 9.06 -33.96 -23.13
C THR A 95 7.82 -34.44 -22.40
N ASP A 96 7.86 -34.45 -21.07
CA ASP A 96 6.72 -34.82 -20.22
C ASP A 96 5.67 -33.71 -20.20
N ASN A 97 4.40 -34.09 -20.34
CA ASN A 97 3.25 -33.17 -20.23
C ASN A 97 3.26 -31.98 -21.22
N LEU A 98 3.84 -32.18 -22.43
CA LEU A 98 3.85 -31.13 -23.47
C LEU A 98 2.45 -30.72 -23.94
N ASP A 99 1.46 -31.59 -23.77
CA ASP A 99 0.05 -31.29 -24.03
C ASP A 99 -0.48 -30.07 -23.24
N SER A 100 0.08 -29.82 -22.07
CA SER A 100 -0.32 -28.70 -21.18
C SER A 100 0.43 -27.37 -21.48
N LEU A 101 1.28 -27.32 -22.49
CA LEU A 101 2.17 -26.19 -22.77
C LEU A 101 1.46 -24.84 -22.81
N LYS A 102 0.28 -24.76 -23.46
CA LYS A 102 -0.47 -23.48 -23.56
C LYS A 102 -0.88 -22.91 -22.19
N PHE A 103 -1.11 -23.74 -21.18
CA PHE A 103 -1.44 -23.26 -19.81
C PHE A 103 -0.32 -22.46 -19.14
N HIS A 104 0.91 -22.61 -19.64
CA HIS A 104 2.09 -21.93 -19.12
C HIS A 104 2.33 -20.54 -19.75
N PHE A 105 1.42 -20.11 -20.64
CA PHE A 105 1.44 -18.80 -21.29
C PHE A 105 0.18 -17.97 -21.02
N GLY A 106 -0.61 -18.32 -20.02
CA GLY A 106 -1.80 -17.55 -19.66
C GLY A 106 -1.43 -16.18 -19.09
N PRO A 107 -2.21 -15.11 -19.39
CA PRO A 107 -2.09 -13.86 -18.69
C PRO A 107 -2.54 -14.06 -17.23
N TYR A 108 -1.68 -13.72 -16.29
CA TYR A 108 -2.04 -13.69 -14.88
C TYR A 108 -2.45 -12.26 -14.55
N VAL A 109 -3.69 -12.08 -14.08
CA VAL A 109 -4.19 -10.78 -13.67
C VAL A 109 -4.10 -10.68 -12.16
N HIS A 110 -3.30 -9.75 -11.69
CA HIS A 110 -3.19 -9.42 -10.28
C HIS A 110 -4.11 -8.25 -9.93
N TYR A 111 -4.98 -8.45 -8.95
CA TYR A 111 -5.82 -7.41 -8.39
C TYR A 111 -5.17 -6.92 -7.10
N LYS A 112 -4.70 -5.67 -7.12
CA LYS A 112 -3.98 -5.06 -6.01
C LYS A 112 -4.88 -4.82 -4.80
N MET A 113 -4.43 -5.21 -3.62
CA MET A 113 -5.10 -4.98 -2.35
C MET A 113 -4.56 -3.68 -1.72
N ASN A 114 -5.08 -2.54 -2.17
CA ASN A 114 -4.62 -1.21 -1.74
C ASN A 114 -5.74 -0.20 -1.54
N SER A 115 -6.96 -0.67 -1.31
CA SER A 115 -8.15 0.17 -1.26
C SER A 115 -8.09 1.20 -0.13
N GLU A 116 -7.64 0.81 1.06
CA GLU A 116 -7.53 1.73 2.19
C GLU A 116 -6.42 2.76 2.00
N TYR A 117 -5.26 2.35 1.49
CA TYR A 117 -4.20 3.29 1.17
C TYR A 117 -4.67 4.37 0.17
N ILE A 118 -5.36 3.97 -0.89
CA ILE A 118 -5.92 4.90 -1.88
C ILE A 118 -6.95 5.83 -1.22
N SER A 119 -7.81 5.31 -0.35
CA SER A 119 -8.80 6.09 0.40
C SER A 119 -8.12 7.16 1.28
N LEU A 120 -7.11 6.77 2.05
CA LEU A 120 -6.33 7.67 2.91
C LEU A 120 -5.60 8.74 2.10
N LYS A 121 -4.99 8.35 0.98
CA LYS A 121 -4.27 9.28 0.09
C LYS A 121 -5.21 10.30 -0.55
N SER A 122 -6.30 9.84 -1.17
CA SER A 122 -7.23 10.70 -1.90
C SER A 122 -8.01 11.66 -0.99
N SER A 123 -8.28 11.25 0.25
CA SER A 123 -8.92 12.11 1.26
C SER A 123 -7.97 13.03 2.01
N GLY A 124 -6.65 12.96 1.76
CA GLY A 124 -5.64 13.71 2.51
C GLY A 124 -5.43 13.22 3.94
N LYS A 125 -5.94 12.04 4.29
CA LYS A 125 -5.96 11.49 5.66
C LYS A 125 -4.77 10.59 5.99
N LEU A 126 -3.73 10.54 5.17
CA LEU A 126 -2.50 9.79 5.51
C LEU A 126 -1.87 10.26 6.84
N SER A 127 -2.10 11.51 7.25
CA SER A 127 -1.66 12.05 8.53
C SER A 127 -2.34 11.43 9.77
N LEU A 128 -3.41 10.65 9.60
CA LEU A 128 -4.01 9.85 10.67
C LEU A 128 -3.04 8.75 11.17
N ILE A 129 -2.15 8.28 10.29
CA ILE A 129 -1.04 7.42 10.68
C ILE A 129 0.01 8.32 11.34
N SER A 130 0.04 8.33 12.67
CA SER A 130 0.90 9.23 13.47
C SER A 130 2.39 8.92 13.30
N ASN A 131 2.75 7.64 13.16
CA ASN A 131 4.12 7.19 12.91
C ASN A 131 4.58 7.63 11.51
N SER A 132 5.47 8.63 11.46
CA SER A 132 5.95 9.22 10.20
C SER A 132 6.83 8.27 9.39
N ASP A 133 7.61 7.39 10.04
CA ASP A 133 8.44 6.39 9.37
C ASP A 133 7.56 5.35 8.68
N LEU A 134 6.59 4.79 9.41
CA LEU A 134 5.60 3.88 8.85
C LEU A 134 4.85 4.51 7.67
N ARG A 135 4.39 5.75 7.82
CA ARG A 135 3.69 6.48 6.75
C ARG A 135 4.57 6.62 5.50
N SER A 136 5.84 6.98 5.67
CA SER A 136 6.81 7.09 4.55
C SER A 136 7.06 5.75 3.88
N LYS A 137 7.19 4.67 4.64
CA LYS A 137 7.36 3.31 4.10
C LYS A 137 6.12 2.83 3.34
N LEU A 138 4.91 3.11 3.85
CA LEU A 138 3.67 2.80 3.13
C LEU A 138 3.58 3.56 1.80
N VAL A 139 3.89 4.87 1.80
CA VAL A 139 3.91 5.66 0.57
C VAL A 139 4.92 5.09 -0.42
N ASN A 140 6.15 4.78 0.02
CA ASN A 140 7.17 4.21 -0.85
C ASN A 140 6.74 2.83 -1.41
N PHE A 141 6.13 1.99 -0.59
CA PHE A 141 5.62 0.69 -1.03
C PHE A 141 4.57 0.82 -2.13
N TYR A 142 3.53 1.61 -1.89
CA TYR A 142 2.42 1.71 -2.85
C TYR A 142 2.72 2.58 -4.08
N GLU A 143 3.61 3.58 -3.98
CA GLU A 143 3.90 4.48 -5.11
C GLU A 143 5.13 4.04 -5.92
N VAL A 144 6.12 3.40 -5.28
CA VAL A 144 7.35 3.00 -5.98
C VAL A 144 7.32 1.51 -6.30
N TYR A 145 7.28 0.64 -5.29
CA TYR A 145 7.37 -0.81 -5.53
C TYR A 145 6.19 -1.34 -6.35
N TYR A 146 4.98 -0.86 -6.08
CA TYR A 146 3.82 -1.22 -6.88
C TYR A 146 3.89 -0.71 -8.32
N SER A 147 4.49 0.44 -8.58
CA SER A 147 4.64 0.94 -9.95
C SER A 147 5.64 0.08 -10.75
N ILE A 148 6.75 -0.32 -10.13
CA ILE A 148 7.73 -1.24 -10.74
C ILE A 148 7.06 -2.58 -11.09
N TYR A 149 6.37 -3.17 -10.13
CA TYR A 149 5.66 -4.43 -10.35
C TYR A 149 4.61 -4.32 -11.47
N LYS A 150 3.84 -3.24 -11.47
CA LYS A 150 2.82 -2.98 -12.50
C LYS A 150 3.44 -2.87 -13.90
N GLU A 151 4.56 -2.20 -14.04
CA GLU A 151 5.26 -2.05 -15.32
C GLU A 151 5.71 -3.42 -15.84
N LEU A 152 6.32 -4.25 -15.00
CA LEU A 152 6.71 -5.62 -15.37
C LEU A 152 5.50 -6.49 -15.75
N GLU A 153 4.39 -6.37 -15.06
CA GLU A 153 3.14 -7.08 -15.38
C GLU A 153 2.57 -6.63 -16.74
N GLU A 154 2.59 -5.35 -17.05
CA GLU A 154 2.12 -4.79 -18.32
C GLU A 154 3.02 -5.22 -19.49
N GLU A 155 4.35 -5.21 -19.30
CA GLU A 155 5.31 -5.73 -20.30
C GLU A 155 5.10 -7.22 -20.57
N HIS A 156 4.95 -8.02 -19.53
CA HIS A 156 4.68 -9.46 -19.69
C HIS A 156 3.33 -9.70 -20.39
N LYS A 157 2.30 -8.97 -20.02
CA LYS A 157 0.99 -9.04 -20.69
C LYS A 157 1.08 -8.66 -22.18
N PHE A 158 1.85 -7.64 -22.50
CA PHE A 158 2.12 -7.26 -23.89
C PHE A 158 2.86 -8.37 -24.65
N PHE A 159 3.89 -8.96 -24.04
CA PHE A 159 4.62 -10.09 -24.61
C PHE A 159 3.68 -11.28 -24.91
N ILE A 160 2.85 -11.68 -23.94
CA ILE A 160 1.87 -12.77 -24.14
C ILE A 160 0.90 -12.45 -25.28
N ASN A 161 0.30 -11.26 -25.26
CA ASN A 161 -0.75 -10.90 -26.22
C ASN A 161 -0.22 -10.70 -27.65
N LYS A 162 0.99 -10.16 -27.81
CA LYS A 162 1.53 -9.74 -29.12
C LYS A 162 2.58 -10.70 -29.71
N ARG A 163 3.22 -11.51 -28.88
CA ARG A 163 4.26 -12.42 -29.37
C ARG A 163 3.83 -13.87 -29.24
N VAL A 164 3.38 -14.26 -28.07
CA VAL A 164 3.01 -15.65 -27.78
C VAL A 164 1.71 -16.00 -28.49
N ASN A 165 0.66 -15.24 -28.31
CA ASN A 165 -0.66 -15.52 -28.91
C ASN A 165 -0.59 -15.48 -30.46
N ASP A 166 0.13 -14.50 -31.05
CA ASP A 166 0.29 -14.41 -32.49
C ASP A 166 1.06 -15.62 -33.02
N TYR A 167 2.11 -16.08 -32.32
CA TYR A 167 2.86 -17.27 -32.71
C TYR A 167 1.99 -18.53 -32.61
N PHE A 168 1.29 -18.73 -31.49
CA PHE A 168 0.39 -19.85 -31.30
C PHE A 168 -0.73 -19.86 -32.35
N PHE A 169 -1.34 -18.71 -32.62
CA PHE A 169 -2.39 -18.59 -33.63
C PHE A 169 -1.93 -18.98 -35.02
N ASN A 170 -0.73 -18.55 -35.40
CA ASN A 170 -0.22 -18.78 -36.76
C ASN A 170 0.46 -20.16 -36.95
N GLN A 171 1.01 -20.74 -35.89
CA GLN A 171 1.86 -21.92 -36.00
C GLN A 171 1.26 -23.19 -35.40
N PHE A 172 0.28 -23.05 -34.47
CA PHE A 172 -0.35 -24.20 -33.84
C PHE A 172 -1.72 -24.48 -34.45
N PRO A 173 -2.13 -25.76 -34.56
CA PRO A 173 -3.45 -26.12 -35.06
C PRO A 173 -4.53 -25.34 -34.28
N SER A 174 -5.51 -24.80 -35.01
CA SER A 174 -6.66 -24.11 -34.42
C SER A 174 -7.61 -25.17 -33.87
N ASP A 175 -7.41 -25.51 -32.63
CA ASP A 175 -8.39 -26.26 -31.86
C ASP A 175 -8.84 -25.41 -30.66
N THR A 176 -10.06 -25.62 -30.22
CA THR A 176 -10.65 -24.90 -29.10
C THR A 176 -10.12 -25.39 -27.75
N SER A 177 -9.30 -26.46 -27.75
CA SER A 177 -8.72 -26.99 -26.53
C SER A 177 -7.45 -26.24 -26.14
N ASN A 178 -7.23 -26.13 -24.82
CA ASN A 178 -5.97 -25.62 -24.30
C ASN A 178 -4.85 -26.68 -24.34
N PHE A 179 -5.15 -27.88 -24.82
CA PHE A 179 -4.18 -28.96 -24.96
C PHE A 179 -3.59 -28.95 -26.36
N VAL A 180 -2.34 -29.34 -26.47
CA VAL A 180 -1.58 -29.41 -27.73
C VAL A 180 -1.08 -30.83 -27.96
N ASP A 181 -1.07 -31.28 -29.21
CA ASP A 181 -0.44 -32.56 -29.53
C ASP A 181 1.08 -32.52 -29.19
N PRO A 182 1.56 -33.37 -28.26
CA PRO A 182 2.97 -33.44 -27.90
C PRO A 182 3.92 -33.60 -29.08
N LYS A 183 3.55 -34.39 -30.08
CA LYS A 183 4.37 -34.57 -31.29
C LYS A 183 4.54 -33.28 -32.08
N PHE A 184 3.49 -32.45 -32.11
CA PHE A 184 3.54 -31.16 -32.74
C PHE A 184 4.48 -30.20 -31.98
N VAL A 185 4.39 -30.15 -30.64
CA VAL A 185 5.32 -29.38 -29.83
C VAL A 185 6.76 -29.78 -30.05
N ILE A 186 7.04 -31.10 -30.08
CA ILE A 186 8.38 -31.64 -30.36
C ILE A 186 8.88 -31.16 -31.72
N SER A 187 8.04 -31.14 -32.75
CA SER A 187 8.42 -30.66 -34.09
C SER A 187 8.83 -29.18 -34.09
N LYS A 188 8.30 -28.38 -33.18
CA LYS A 188 8.60 -26.95 -33.03
C LYS A 188 9.81 -26.66 -32.14
N LEU A 189 10.33 -27.61 -31.36
CA LEU A 189 11.48 -27.40 -30.48
C LEU A 189 12.76 -26.99 -31.23
N ASN A 190 12.84 -27.20 -32.54
CA ASN A 190 13.95 -26.70 -33.35
C ASN A 190 13.69 -25.33 -33.98
N ASP A 191 12.47 -24.80 -33.90
CA ASP A 191 12.14 -23.47 -34.40
C ASP A 191 12.79 -22.40 -33.52
N LYS A 192 13.59 -21.52 -34.14
CA LYS A 192 14.29 -20.43 -33.42
C LYS A 192 13.33 -19.48 -32.73
N THR A 193 12.22 -19.16 -33.38
CA THR A 193 11.20 -18.23 -32.81
C THR A 193 10.55 -18.87 -31.61
N PHE A 194 10.22 -20.15 -31.66
CA PHE A 194 9.64 -20.86 -30.52
C PHE A 194 10.59 -20.93 -29.33
N LYS A 195 11.86 -21.26 -29.55
CA LYS A 195 12.90 -21.24 -28.51
C LYS A 195 13.00 -19.86 -27.85
N THR A 196 12.99 -18.80 -28.68
CA THR A 196 13.05 -17.43 -28.16
C THR A 196 11.82 -17.08 -27.30
N ILE A 197 10.64 -17.57 -27.71
CA ILE A 197 9.41 -17.38 -26.92
C ILE A 197 9.52 -18.08 -25.56
N LEU A 198 9.98 -19.34 -25.53
CA LEU A 198 10.18 -20.08 -24.27
C LEU A 198 11.19 -19.37 -23.35
N ASP A 199 12.32 -18.94 -23.90
CA ASP A 199 13.38 -18.26 -23.16
C ASP A 199 12.93 -16.91 -22.60
N ASN A 200 12.24 -16.10 -23.41
CA ASN A 200 11.66 -14.85 -22.95
C ASN A 200 10.61 -15.05 -21.84
N GLN A 201 9.80 -16.11 -21.93
CA GLN A 201 8.85 -16.44 -20.86
C GLN A 201 9.58 -16.81 -19.57
N ILE A 202 10.61 -17.64 -19.64
CA ILE A 202 11.45 -18.01 -18.50
C ILE A 202 12.02 -16.76 -17.82
N THR A 203 12.59 -15.86 -18.62
CA THR A 203 13.24 -14.63 -18.15
C THR A 203 12.21 -13.66 -17.55
N SER A 204 11.08 -13.42 -18.22
CA SER A 204 10.02 -12.55 -17.73
C SER A 204 9.47 -13.02 -16.39
N LEU A 205 9.21 -14.32 -16.25
CA LEU A 205 8.71 -14.89 -14.99
C LEU A 205 9.73 -14.77 -13.86
N GLN A 206 11.03 -14.84 -14.16
CA GLN A 206 12.07 -14.58 -13.18
C GLN A 206 12.04 -13.14 -12.70
N TYR A 207 12.07 -12.17 -13.60
CA TYR A 207 12.04 -10.74 -13.25
C TYR A 207 10.81 -10.37 -12.44
N ILE A 208 9.65 -10.86 -12.81
CA ILE A 208 8.42 -10.60 -12.08
C ILE A 208 8.50 -11.15 -10.65
N THR A 209 8.96 -12.40 -10.49
CA THR A 209 9.03 -13.04 -9.16
C THR A 209 10.06 -12.40 -8.24
N GLU A 210 11.16 -11.89 -8.79
CA GLU A 210 12.19 -11.16 -8.04
C GLU A 210 11.70 -9.77 -7.57
N ASN A 211 10.68 -9.20 -8.24
CA ASN A 211 10.12 -7.89 -7.95
C ASN A 211 8.71 -7.95 -7.31
N PHE A 212 8.37 -9.04 -6.63
CA PHE A 212 7.15 -9.09 -5.81
C PHE A 212 7.24 -8.28 -4.52
N PHE A 213 8.45 -7.94 -4.08
CA PHE A 213 8.71 -7.14 -2.86
C PHE A 213 8.02 -7.68 -1.60
N ILE A 214 7.87 -9.01 -1.48
CA ILE A 214 7.20 -9.68 -0.35
C ILE A 214 7.89 -9.33 0.98
N GLU A 215 9.22 -9.22 0.98
CA GLU A 215 10.00 -8.80 2.14
C GLU A 215 9.66 -7.38 2.61
N LYS A 216 9.24 -6.49 1.69
CA LYS A 216 8.79 -5.14 2.05
C LYS A 216 7.41 -5.16 2.70
N ILE A 217 6.56 -6.09 2.27
CA ILE A 217 5.27 -6.32 2.95
C ILE A 217 5.50 -6.84 4.36
N ASP A 218 6.44 -7.78 4.55
CA ASP A 218 6.78 -8.32 5.88
C ASP A 218 7.30 -7.23 6.82
N GLU A 219 8.22 -6.36 6.34
CA GLU A 219 8.70 -5.22 7.10
C GLU A 219 7.54 -4.31 7.55
N LEU A 220 6.61 -3.98 6.65
CA LEU A 220 5.45 -3.16 6.95
C LEU A 220 4.51 -3.82 7.97
N LEU A 221 4.23 -5.12 7.82
CA LEU A 221 3.37 -5.87 8.73
C LEU A 221 3.92 -5.91 10.15
N ILE A 222 5.24 -6.04 10.31
CA ILE A 222 5.92 -5.99 11.61
C ILE A 222 5.69 -4.62 12.26
N ILE A 223 6.00 -3.53 11.55
CA ILE A 223 5.88 -2.17 12.08
C ILE A 223 4.43 -1.82 12.41
N ILE A 224 3.48 -2.17 11.54
CA ILE A 224 2.05 -1.95 11.80
C ILE A 224 1.59 -2.71 13.04
N THR A 225 2.04 -3.96 13.19
CA THR A 225 1.65 -4.78 14.34
C THR A 225 2.20 -4.22 15.66
N GLU A 226 3.39 -3.61 15.65
CA GLU A 226 3.96 -2.92 16.80
C GLU A 226 3.20 -1.62 17.12
N GLU A 227 2.84 -0.85 16.08
CA GLU A 227 2.08 0.40 16.23
C GLU A 227 0.69 0.16 16.84
N LEU A 228 0.00 -0.90 16.42
CA LEU A 228 -1.32 -1.28 16.93
C LEU A 228 -1.33 -1.79 18.38
N LYS A 229 -0.17 -2.02 19.01
CA LYS A 229 -0.05 -2.41 20.42
C LYS A 229 0.09 -1.23 21.38
N LYS A 230 0.29 -0.02 20.86
CA LYS A 230 0.44 1.22 21.66
C LYS A 230 -0.89 1.79 22.12
#